data_44580fdebeb791f0d945d82a8809a787
#
_entry.id   44580fdebeb791f0d945d82a8809a787
#
_cell.length_a   1.000
_cell.length_b   1.000
_cell.length_c   1.000
_cell.angle_alpha   90.00
_cell.angle_beta   90.00
_cell.angle_gamma   90.00
#
_symmetry.space_group_name_H-M   'P 1'
#
loop_
_entity.id
_entity.type
_entity.pdbx_description
1 polymer ?
#
loop_
_entity_poly.entity_id
_entity_poly.type
_entity_poly.pdbx_seq_one_letter_code
_entity_poly.pdbx_strand_id
1 'polypeptide(L)'
;MTPPNNPNHPLLVFRPAHERFRSALDWLESWHSFSFAEHHDPNWMGFGPLRVINDDTISAGRGFGMHSHRDMEIITVMIEGELHHQDSAGNHGVIRAGDVQRMSAGTGIMHSEINESEQACRLLQIWIEPSQQGLPPAYEQRKIALTKQQWIPVLDPNDHTAMAVARPIQLWRLQLAKGESIQLPGLGSPMAWIQLLNGDISISSETKASPSELHRGDGLGFRPNQARFSRIQSLSNQTDLLMFDLS
;
A
#
# COMPACT_ATOMS: atom_id res chain seq x y z
N MET A 1 -21.58 -1.16 6.49
CA MET A 1 -20.27 -0.57 6.81
C MET A 1 -19.98 -0.85 8.26
N THR A 2 -19.02 -1.70 8.56
CA THR A 2 -18.52 -1.86 9.93
C THR A 2 -17.70 -0.63 10.24
N PRO A 3 -18.00 0.15 11.28
CA PRO A 3 -17.26 1.37 11.57
C PRO A 3 -15.80 1.04 11.90
N PRO A 4 -14.84 1.91 11.54
CA PRO A 4 -13.39 1.71 11.78
C PRO A 4 -13.01 1.55 13.26
N ASN A 5 -13.95 1.76 14.18
CA ASN A 5 -13.79 1.63 15.63
C ASN A 5 -14.54 0.43 16.22
N ASN A 6 -14.75 -0.65 15.47
CA ASN A 6 -15.30 -1.86 16.06
C ASN A 6 -14.30 -2.42 17.10
N PRO A 7 -14.61 -2.40 18.42
CA PRO A 7 -13.72 -2.95 19.45
C PRO A 7 -13.52 -4.47 19.31
N ASN A 8 -14.30 -5.12 18.45
CA ASN A 8 -14.21 -6.54 18.12
C ASN A 8 -13.31 -6.85 16.93
N HIS A 9 -12.64 -5.86 16.31
CA HIS A 9 -11.59 -6.18 15.36
C HIS A 9 -10.48 -6.98 16.09
N PRO A 10 -10.04 -8.12 15.54
CA PRO A 10 -9.01 -8.91 16.19
C PRO A 10 -7.76 -8.05 16.38
N LEU A 11 -7.04 -8.27 17.49
CA LEU A 11 -5.79 -7.55 17.84
C LEU A 11 -4.73 -7.70 16.78
N LEU A 12 -4.86 -8.75 15.98
CA LEU A 12 -3.95 -9.16 14.93
C LEU A 12 -4.76 -9.72 13.77
N VAL A 13 -4.52 -9.22 12.57
CA VAL A 13 -5.15 -9.68 11.32
C VAL A 13 -4.05 -10.11 10.38
N PHE A 14 -3.98 -11.40 10.09
CA PHE A 14 -3.04 -11.94 9.11
C PHE A 14 -3.76 -12.23 7.79
N ARG A 15 -3.23 -11.70 6.69
CA ARG A 15 -3.69 -11.93 5.33
C ARG A 15 -2.62 -12.67 4.55
N PRO A 16 -2.64 -14.01 4.53
CA PRO A 16 -1.71 -14.80 3.73
C PRO A 16 -1.85 -14.49 2.24
N ALA A 17 -0.75 -14.44 1.53
CA ALA A 17 -0.73 -14.13 0.10
C ALA A 17 -1.65 -15.05 -0.74
N HIS A 18 -1.69 -16.34 -0.41
CA HIS A 18 -2.49 -17.34 -1.12
C HIS A 18 -4.00 -17.26 -0.82
N GLU A 19 -4.41 -16.53 0.22
CA GLU A 19 -5.82 -16.28 0.56
C GLU A 19 -6.33 -14.96 -0.02
N ARG A 20 -5.49 -14.14 -0.64
CA ARG A 20 -5.93 -12.91 -1.31
C ARG A 20 -6.89 -13.24 -2.44
N PHE A 21 -7.82 -12.33 -2.71
CA PHE A 21 -8.65 -12.46 -3.91
C PHE A 21 -7.79 -12.27 -5.16
N ARG A 22 -8.17 -12.92 -6.26
CA ARG A 22 -7.44 -12.84 -7.52
C ARG A 22 -8.37 -12.51 -8.68
N SER A 23 -8.07 -11.43 -9.40
CA SER A 23 -8.65 -11.14 -10.71
C SER A 23 -7.61 -11.46 -11.78
N ALA A 24 -8.00 -12.24 -12.80
CA ALA A 24 -7.14 -12.60 -13.91
C ALA A 24 -7.87 -12.34 -15.22
N LEU A 25 -7.45 -11.29 -15.92
CA LEU A 25 -7.90 -10.93 -17.25
C LEU A 25 -6.76 -11.22 -18.26
N ASP A 26 -7.04 -11.07 -19.54
CA ASP A 26 -6.02 -11.24 -20.59
C ASP A 26 -4.84 -10.27 -20.48
N TRP A 27 -5.03 -9.17 -19.79
CA TRP A 27 -4.05 -8.06 -19.65
C TRP A 27 -3.71 -7.69 -18.22
N LEU A 28 -4.46 -8.17 -17.22
CA LEU A 28 -4.30 -7.84 -15.80
C LEU A 28 -4.24 -9.10 -14.95
N GLU A 29 -3.22 -9.24 -14.15
CA GLU A 29 -3.22 -10.11 -12.98
C GLU A 29 -3.18 -9.24 -11.73
N SER A 30 -4.21 -9.32 -10.90
CA SER A 30 -4.36 -8.51 -9.70
C SER A 30 -4.65 -9.38 -8.48
N TRP A 31 -3.90 -9.15 -7.40
CA TRP A 31 -4.07 -9.81 -6.11
C TRP A 31 -4.55 -8.81 -5.07
N HIS A 32 -5.77 -8.98 -4.56
CA HIS A 32 -6.44 -8.04 -3.67
C HIS A 32 -6.34 -8.50 -2.21
N SER A 33 -5.74 -7.69 -1.34
CA SER A 33 -5.70 -7.97 0.11
C SER A 33 -7.07 -7.79 0.75
N PHE A 34 -7.90 -6.90 0.22
CA PHE A 34 -9.25 -6.58 0.67
C PHE A 34 -10.27 -6.79 -0.44
N SER A 35 -11.55 -6.78 -0.07
CA SER A 35 -12.66 -6.83 -1.02
C SER A 35 -12.58 -5.69 -2.03
N PHE A 36 -12.63 -6.06 -3.32
CA PHE A 36 -12.51 -5.13 -4.43
C PHE A 36 -13.25 -5.66 -5.66
N ALA A 37 -13.86 -4.77 -6.44
CA ALA A 37 -14.64 -5.10 -7.64
C ALA A 37 -15.70 -6.20 -7.37
N GLU A 38 -15.62 -7.34 -8.05
CA GLU A 38 -16.52 -8.48 -7.88
C GLU A 38 -16.27 -9.31 -6.61
N HIS A 39 -15.11 -9.12 -5.95
CA HIS A 39 -14.75 -9.85 -4.75
C HIS A 39 -15.34 -9.19 -3.50
N HIS A 40 -16.19 -9.90 -2.79
CA HIS A 40 -16.82 -9.38 -1.58
C HIS A 40 -16.80 -10.40 -0.44
N ASP A 41 -16.06 -10.05 0.63
CA ASP A 41 -16.08 -10.75 1.92
C ASP A 41 -16.22 -9.69 3.03
N PRO A 42 -17.28 -9.73 3.86
CA PRO A 42 -17.49 -8.78 4.96
C PRO A 42 -16.35 -8.71 5.97
N ASN A 43 -15.53 -9.77 6.08
CA ASN A 43 -14.39 -9.82 6.97
C ASN A 43 -13.15 -9.10 6.39
N TRP A 44 -13.15 -8.84 5.08
CA TRP A 44 -12.03 -8.27 4.34
C TRP A 44 -12.40 -6.98 3.61
N MET A 45 -13.19 -6.12 4.23
CA MET A 45 -13.61 -4.83 3.64
C MET A 45 -12.54 -3.73 3.78
N GLY A 46 -11.46 -3.97 4.48
CA GLY A 46 -10.38 -3.04 4.77
C GLY A 46 -9.82 -3.21 6.17
N PHE A 47 -8.84 -2.39 6.52
CA PHE A 47 -8.25 -2.33 7.86
C PHE A 47 -8.10 -0.87 8.30
N GLY A 48 -8.96 -0.41 9.21
CA GLY A 48 -9.08 1.01 9.54
C GLY A 48 -9.43 1.83 8.30
N PRO A 49 -8.70 2.92 7.98
CA PRO A 49 -8.91 3.71 6.78
C PRO A 49 -8.35 3.08 5.50
N LEU A 50 -7.56 2.02 5.60
CA LEU A 50 -6.97 1.32 4.46
C LEU A 50 -8.02 0.42 3.81
N ARG A 51 -8.42 0.76 2.58
CA ARG A 51 -9.54 0.13 1.85
C ARG A 51 -9.09 -0.83 0.77
N VAL A 52 -8.01 -0.53 0.09
CA VAL A 52 -7.50 -1.33 -1.03
C VAL A 52 -5.99 -1.47 -0.92
N ILE A 53 -5.51 -2.68 -1.14
CA ILE A 53 -4.14 -2.99 -1.56
C ILE A 53 -4.26 -4.03 -2.66
N ASN A 54 -4.04 -3.60 -3.89
CA ASN A 54 -3.97 -4.47 -5.07
C ASN A 54 -2.52 -4.54 -5.53
N ASP A 55 -2.04 -5.74 -5.78
CA ASP A 55 -0.73 -6.03 -6.38
C ASP A 55 -0.99 -6.40 -7.84
N ASP A 56 -0.83 -5.41 -8.71
CA ASP A 56 -1.25 -5.45 -10.10
C ASP A 56 -0.06 -5.67 -11.03
N THR A 57 -0.19 -6.64 -11.93
CA THR A 57 0.69 -6.82 -13.08
C THR A 57 -0.10 -6.52 -14.35
N ILE A 58 0.33 -5.50 -15.09
CA ILE A 58 -0.35 -4.99 -16.29
C ILE A 58 0.51 -5.29 -17.51
N SER A 59 -0.06 -5.97 -18.50
CA SER A 59 0.62 -6.30 -19.75
C SER A 59 0.99 -5.06 -20.57
N ALA A 60 1.98 -5.19 -21.45
CA ALA A 60 2.40 -4.18 -22.40
C ALA A 60 1.25 -3.64 -23.25
N GLY A 61 1.16 -2.33 -23.43
CA GLY A 61 0.14 -1.64 -24.21
C GLY A 61 -1.28 -1.68 -23.62
N ARG A 62 -1.43 -2.08 -22.35
CA ARG A 62 -2.74 -2.26 -21.69
C ARG A 62 -2.84 -1.48 -20.39
N GLY A 63 -4.03 -1.40 -19.81
CA GLY A 63 -4.26 -0.70 -18.55
C GLY A 63 -5.71 -0.31 -18.34
N PHE A 64 -5.92 0.54 -17.37
CA PHE A 64 -7.24 1.04 -16.98
C PHE A 64 -7.58 2.29 -17.81
N GLY A 65 -8.61 2.20 -18.65
CA GLY A 65 -9.15 3.35 -19.38
C GLY A 65 -9.71 4.41 -18.44
N MET A 66 -10.19 5.51 -19.02
CA MET A 66 -10.73 6.65 -18.26
C MET A 66 -11.88 6.21 -17.33
N HIS A 67 -11.69 6.38 -16.03
CA HIS A 67 -12.68 6.04 -14.99
C HIS A 67 -12.65 7.08 -13.87
N SER A 68 -13.69 7.11 -13.04
CA SER A 68 -13.89 8.16 -12.04
C SER A 68 -13.64 7.68 -10.61
N HIS A 69 -13.11 8.59 -9.78
CA HIS A 69 -13.01 8.43 -8.33
C HIS A 69 -13.58 9.64 -7.61
N ARG A 70 -14.01 9.45 -6.38
CA ARG A 70 -14.47 10.50 -5.47
C ARG A 70 -14.12 10.14 -4.04
N ASP A 71 -13.71 11.15 -3.24
CA ASP A 71 -13.49 11.03 -1.80
C ASP A 71 -12.61 9.82 -1.44
N MET A 72 -11.46 9.69 -2.15
CA MET A 72 -10.48 8.62 -1.94
C MET A 72 -9.07 9.16 -2.16
N GLU A 73 -8.15 8.74 -1.30
CA GLU A 73 -6.71 8.91 -1.47
C GLU A 73 -6.16 7.67 -2.18
N ILE A 74 -5.61 7.84 -3.36
CA ILE A 74 -5.11 6.77 -4.23
C ILE A 74 -3.59 6.91 -4.33
N ILE A 75 -2.88 5.86 -3.96
CA ILE A 75 -1.41 5.82 -3.99
C ILE A 75 -0.98 4.68 -4.90
N THR A 76 -0.15 4.99 -5.89
CA THR A 76 0.49 4.02 -6.77
C THR A 76 1.96 3.90 -6.39
N VAL A 77 2.37 2.71 -5.91
CA VAL A 77 3.78 2.39 -5.65
C VAL A 77 4.31 1.55 -6.80
N MET A 78 5.13 2.17 -7.66
CA MET A 78 5.65 1.48 -8.82
C MET A 78 6.81 0.55 -8.44
N ILE A 79 6.69 -0.74 -8.78
CA ILE A 79 7.67 -1.78 -8.42
C ILE A 79 8.53 -2.15 -9.60
N GLU A 80 7.94 -2.40 -10.77
CA GLU A 80 8.63 -2.79 -11.99
C GLU A 80 8.01 -2.12 -13.21
N GLY A 81 8.83 -1.71 -14.19
CA GLY A 81 8.38 -1.10 -15.42
C GLY A 81 7.92 0.35 -15.26
N GLU A 82 6.92 0.75 -16.02
CA GLU A 82 6.34 2.09 -16.00
C GLU A 82 4.83 2.09 -16.28
N LEU A 83 4.15 3.13 -15.79
CA LEU A 83 2.72 3.37 -15.97
C LEU A 83 2.47 4.83 -16.34
N HIS A 84 1.66 5.06 -17.36
CA HIS A 84 1.30 6.41 -17.82
C HIS A 84 -0.02 6.82 -17.20
N HIS A 85 -0.01 7.92 -16.48
CA HIS A 85 -1.16 8.53 -15.83
C HIS A 85 -1.61 9.77 -16.58
N GLN A 86 -2.92 9.93 -16.74
CA GLN A 86 -3.56 11.15 -17.21
C GLN A 86 -4.87 11.37 -16.46
N ASP A 87 -5.16 12.60 -16.06
CA ASP A 87 -6.40 12.94 -15.36
C ASP A 87 -7.15 14.16 -15.91
N SER A 88 -8.40 14.33 -15.47
CA SER A 88 -9.31 15.41 -15.88
C SER A 88 -8.95 16.78 -15.30
N ALA A 89 -8.01 16.86 -14.36
CA ALA A 89 -7.47 18.13 -13.85
C ALA A 89 -6.28 18.63 -14.69
N GLY A 90 -5.87 17.86 -15.71
CA GLY A 90 -4.76 18.19 -16.60
C GLY A 90 -3.40 17.66 -16.16
N ASN A 91 -3.34 16.86 -15.11
CA ASN A 91 -2.09 16.19 -14.74
C ASN A 91 -1.85 15.02 -15.68
N HIS A 92 -0.59 14.82 -16.03
CA HIS A 92 -0.09 13.68 -16.78
C HIS A 92 1.35 13.38 -16.38
N GLY A 93 1.72 12.12 -16.42
CA GLY A 93 3.06 11.70 -16.01
C GLY A 93 3.33 10.24 -16.30
N VAL A 94 4.62 9.88 -16.26
CA VAL A 94 5.07 8.50 -16.34
C VAL A 94 5.64 8.12 -14.97
N ILE A 95 5.01 7.16 -14.34
CA ILE A 95 5.39 6.63 -13.03
C ILE A 95 6.31 5.45 -13.28
N ARG A 96 7.58 5.54 -12.90
CA ARG A 96 8.60 4.50 -13.15
C ARG A 96 8.93 3.72 -11.89
N ALA A 97 9.50 2.55 -12.07
CA ALA A 97 9.99 1.75 -10.95
C ALA A 97 10.79 2.59 -9.94
N GLY A 98 10.37 2.56 -8.67
CA GLY A 98 10.90 3.40 -7.60
C GLY A 98 10.18 4.73 -7.39
N ASP A 99 9.27 5.11 -8.29
CA ASP A 99 8.39 6.26 -8.05
C ASP A 99 7.18 5.86 -7.20
N VAL A 100 6.64 6.84 -6.52
CA VAL A 100 5.32 6.80 -5.89
C VAL A 100 4.51 8.00 -6.37
N GLN A 101 3.27 7.74 -6.75
CA GLN A 101 2.27 8.75 -7.08
C GLN A 101 1.19 8.74 -6.01
N ARG A 102 0.70 9.91 -5.64
CA ARG A 102 -0.55 10.04 -4.90
C ARG A 102 -1.53 10.93 -5.65
N MET A 103 -2.79 10.54 -5.67
CA MET A 103 -3.91 11.28 -6.21
C MET A 103 -5.02 11.36 -5.16
N SER A 104 -5.37 12.57 -4.73
CA SER A 104 -6.56 12.83 -3.92
C SER A 104 -7.73 13.03 -4.85
N ALA A 105 -8.72 12.15 -4.82
CA ALA A 105 -9.87 12.24 -5.72
C ALA A 105 -10.85 13.37 -5.35
N GLY A 106 -10.94 13.70 -4.07
CA GLY A 106 -11.73 14.83 -3.54
C GLY A 106 -13.15 14.89 -4.10
N THR A 107 -13.57 16.06 -4.60
CA THR A 107 -14.92 16.27 -5.18
C THR A 107 -15.21 15.45 -6.43
N GLY A 108 -14.19 14.80 -7.01
CA GLY A 108 -14.28 13.92 -8.17
C GLY A 108 -13.18 14.19 -9.18
N ILE A 109 -12.61 13.14 -9.69
CA ILE A 109 -11.59 13.15 -10.75
C ILE A 109 -11.82 11.95 -11.67
N MET A 110 -11.53 12.12 -12.94
CA MET A 110 -11.43 11.02 -13.90
C MET A 110 -9.98 10.83 -14.27
N HIS A 111 -9.51 9.59 -14.34
CA HIS A 111 -8.15 9.30 -14.77
C HIS A 111 -8.04 7.98 -15.55
N SER A 112 -6.90 7.82 -16.21
CA SER A 112 -6.48 6.58 -16.87
C SER A 112 -5.09 6.22 -16.45
N GLU A 113 -4.79 4.92 -16.40
CA GLU A 113 -3.49 4.35 -16.03
C GLU A 113 -3.14 3.25 -17.05
N ILE A 114 -2.25 3.58 -17.98
CA ILE A 114 -1.91 2.72 -19.13
C ILE A 114 -0.41 2.39 -19.10
N ASN A 115 -0.09 1.12 -19.22
CA ASN A 115 1.27 0.69 -19.50
C ASN A 115 1.54 0.83 -21.01
N GLU A 116 2.14 1.93 -21.42
CA GLU A 116 2.46 2.20 -22.84
C GLU A 116 3.79 1.57 -23.28
N SER A 117 4.50 0.88 -22.38
CA SER A 117 5.78 0.23 -22.67
C SER A 117 5.60 -1.13 -23.38
N GLU A 118 6.71 -1.70 -23.82
CA GLU A 118 6.75 -3.03 -24.46
C GLU A 118 6.87 -4.20 -23.47
N GLN A 119 7.01 -3.91 -22.17
CA GLN A 119 7.16 -4.89 -21.10
C GLN A 119 5.99 -4.78 -20.12
N ALA A 120 5.66 -5.86 -19.45
CA ALA A 120 4.71 -5.81 -18.34
C ALA A 120 5.24 -4.92 -17.21
N CYS A 121 4.36 -4.23 -16.51
CA CYS A 121 4.70 -3.49 -15.31
C CYS A 121 4.01 -4.07 -14.08
N ARG A 122 4.59 -3.83 -12.89
CA ARG A 122 4.01 -4.23 -11.60
C ARG A 122 3.98 -3.07 -10.65
N LEU A 123 2.84 -2.90 -9.98
CA LEU A 123 2.62 -1.83 -9.01
C LEU A 123 1.74 -2.30 -7.84
N LEU A 124 1.78 -1.57 -6.73
CA LEU A 124 0.70 -1.62 -5.76
C LEU A 124 -0.21 -0.41 -5.93
N GLN A 125 -1.52 -0.69 -6.06
CA GLN A 125 -2.57 0.31 -5.97
C GLN A 125 -3.13 0.28 -4.54
N ILE A 126 -3.04 1.41 -3.84
CA ILE A 126 -3.44 1.54 -2.43
C ILE A 126 -4.49 2.63 -2.33
N TRP A 127 -5.62 2.32 -1.67
CA TRP A 127 -6.67 3.32 -1.41
C TRP A 127 -6.88 3.52 0.08
N ILE A 128 -6.94 4.78 0.48
CA ILE A 128 -7.11 5.21 1.86
C ILE A 128 -8.29 6.18 1.92
N GLU A 129 -9.19 5.97 2.87
CA GLU A 129 -10.29 6.88 3.12
C GLU A 129 -9.76 8.22 3.67
N PRO A 130 -10.09 9.36 3.05
CA PRO A 130 -9.71 10.66 3.59
C PRO A 130 -10.43 10.93 4.91
N SER A 131 -9.86 11.78 5.76
CA SER A 131 -10.52 12.22 7.00
C SER A 131 -11.66 13.23 6.76
N GLN A 132 -11.66 13.86 5.59
CA GLN A 132 -12.66 14.83 5.17
C GLN A 132 -13.05 14.59 3.70
N GLN A 133 -14.33 14.60 3.41
CA GLN A 133 -14.89 14.52 2.05
C GLN A 133 -14.98 15.89 1.38
N GLY A 134 -15.12 15.89 0.05
CA GLY A 134 -15.36 17.08 -0.73
C GLY A 134 -14.16 18.03 -0.85
N LEU A 135 -12.96 17.57 -0.58
CA LEU A 135 -11.74 18.34 -0.77
C LEU A 135 -11.44 18.56 -2.27
N PRO A 136 -10.67 19.59 -2.64
CA PRO A 136 -10.18 19.71 -4.00
C PRO A 136 -9.35 18.50 -4.43
N PRO A 137 -9.48 18.02 -5.68
CA PRO A 137 -8.55 17.03 -6.22
C PRO A 137 -7.10 17.52 -6.18
N ALA A 138 -6.16 16.61 -5.97
CA ALA A 138 -4.75 16.93 -5.94
C ALA A 138 -3.91 15.77 -6.48
N TYR A 139 -2.76 16.09 -7.08
CA TYR A 139 -1.83 15.13 -7.65
C TYR A 139 -0.40 15.44 -7.21
N GLU A 140 0.37 14.41 -6.95
CA GLU A 140 1.80 14.51 -6.69
C GLU A 140 2.50 13.20 -7.06
N GLN A 141 3.70 13.30 -7.66
CA GLN A 141 4.56 12.17 -7.95
C GLN A 141 5.96 12.46 -7.46
N ARG A 142 6.59 11.50 -6.80
CA ARG A 142 7.98 11.60 -6.35
C ARG A 142 8.74 10.30 -6.60
N LYS A 143 10.02 10.44 -6.94
CA LYS A 143 10.97 9.34 -6.88
C LYS A 143 11.40 9.12 -5.43
N ILE A 144 11.23 7.90 -4.94
CA ILE A 144 11.64 7.53 -3.58
C ILE A 144 13.06 6.94 -3.64
N ALA A 145 14.02 7.69 -3.13
CA ALA A 145 15.40 7.25 -3.03
C ALA A 145 15.56 6.24 -1.88
N LEU A 146 15.42 4.95 -2.18
CA LEU A 146 15.54 3.90 -1.18
C LEU A 146 17.00 3.72 -0.74
N THR A 147 17.21 3.82 0.56
CA THR A 147 18.46 3.49 1.23
C THR A 147 18.29 2.17 1.96
N LYS A 148 19.21 1.23 1.75
CA LYS A 148 19.15 -0.08 2.44
C LYS A 148 19.17 0.10 3.94
N GLN A 149 18.42 -0.75 4.64
CA GLN A 149 18.33 -0.81 6.09
C GLN A 149 17.89 0.51 6.73
N GLN A 150 17.03 1.26 6.03
CA GLN A 150 16.46 2.50 6.53
C GLN A 150 14.98 2.59 6.16
N TRP A 151 14.13 2.98 7.11
CA TRP A 151 12.76 3.37 6.85
C TRP A 151 12.73 4.69 6.09
N ILE A 152 12.25 4.65 4.85
CA ILE A 152 12.14 5.85 4.01
C ILE A 152 10.68 6.31 4.04
N PRO A 153 10.41 7.53 4.51
CA PRO A 153 9.06 8.06 4.55
C PRO A 153 8.54 8.28 3.12
N VAL A 154 7.37 7.75 2.84
CA VAL A 154 6.63 7.92 1.58
C VAL A 154 5.49 8.90 1.79
N LEU A 155 4.71 8.70 2.86
CA LEU A 155 3.67 9.63 3.32
C LEU A 155 3.95 9.99 4.78
N ASP A 156 4.01 11.27 5.07
CA ASP A 156 4.08 11.81 6.43
C ASP A 156 3.60 13.27 6.45
N PRO A 157 2.52 13.60 7.18
CA PRO A 157 2.03 14.97 7.26
C PRO A 157 2.96 15.94 7.99
N ASN A 158 3.95 15.41 8.75
CA ASN A 158 4.90 16.20 9.54
C ASN A 158 6.30 16.26 8.91
N ASP A 159 6.55 15.54 7.82
CA ASP A 159 7.84 15.53 7.11
C ASP A 159 7.68 16.10 5.70
N HIS A 160 8.21 17.28 5.46
CA HIS A 160 8.16 17.95 4.15
C HIS A 160 8.93 17.22 3.04
N THR A 161 9.77 16.24 3.38
CA THR A 161 10.44 15.37 2.40
C THR A 161 9.54 14.24 1.92
N ALA A 162 8.47 13.91 2.63
CA ALA A 162 7.44 12.97 2.24
C ALA A 162 6.23 13.67 1.60
N MET A 163 5.38 12.89 0.93
CA MET A 163 4.08 13.37 0.46
C MET A 163 3.06 13.35 1.60
N ALA A 164 1.93 14.06 1.43
CA ALA A 164 0.83 14.03 2.38
C ALA A 164 -0.49 13.71 1.66
N VAL A 165 -1.40 13.04 2.37
CA VAL A 165 -2.77 12.76 1.95
C VAL A 165 -3.76 13.44 2.90
N ALA A 166 -5.02 13.50 2.54
CA ALA A 166 -6.08 14.13 3.34
C ALA A 166 -6.49 13.29 4.60
N ARG A 167 -5.52 12.61 5.18
CA ARG A 167 -5.61 11.88 6.46
C ARG A 167 -4.21 11.86 7.10
N PRO A 168 -4.08 12.07 8.40
CA PRO A 168 -2.77 12.10 9.09
C PRO A 168 -2.24 10.68 9.32
N ILE A 169 -1.88 10.00 8.26
CA ILE A 169 -1.23 8.68 8.27
C ILE A 169 0.25 8.80 7.94
N GLN A 170 1.02 7.80 8.34
CA GLN A 170 2.39 7.64 7.88
C GLN A 170 2.53 6.34 7.08
N LEU A 171 3.34 6.40 6.04
CA LEU A 171 3.71 5.26 5.20
C LEU A 171 5.21 5.29 4.98
N TRP A 172 5.87 4.20 5.31
CA TRP A 172 7.30 4.00 5.02
C TRP A 172 7.50 2.83 4.07
N ARG A 173 8.56 2.91 3.30
CA ARG A 173 9.10 1.78 2.53
C ARG A 173 10.46 1.38 3.09
N LEU A 174 10.74 0.08 3.11
CA LEU A 174 11.98 -0.50 3.63
C LEU A 174 12.51 -1.54 2.68
N GLN A 175 13.83 -1.48 2.41
CA GLN A 175 14.55 -2.56 1.75
C GLN A 175 15.65 -3.12 2.64
N LEU A 176 15.76 -4.45 2.70
CA LEU A 176 16.77 -5.18 3.47
C LEU A 176 17.44 -6.23 2.59
N ALA A 177 18.74 -6.43 2.80
CA ALA A 177 19.47 -7.61 2.31
C ALA A 177 19.33 -8.76 3.32
N LYS A 178 19.68 -9.97 2.89
CA LYS A 178 19.60 -11.18 3.73
C LYS A 178 20.37 -11.04 5.03
N GLY A 179 19.70 -11.33 6.12
CA GLY A 179 20.25 -11.26 7.48
C GLY A 179 20.23 -9.87 8.11
N GLU A 180 20.02 -8.80 7.32
CA GLU A 180 19.84 -7.46 7.88
C GLU A 180 18.57 -7.39 8.71
N SER A 181 18.61 -6.59 9.77
CA SER A 181 17.46 -6.38 10.65
C SER A 181 17.36 -4.94 11.11
N ILE A 182 16.14 -4.50 11.38
CA ILE A 182 15.82 -3.14 11.83
C ILE A 182 14.67 -3.18 12.85
N GLN A 183 14.68 -2.22 13.77
CA GLN A 183 13.51 -1.98 14.62
C GLN A 183 12.37 -1.36 13.82
N LEU A 184 11.12 -1.62 14.22
CA LEU A 184 9.98 -0.92 13.65
C LEU A 184 10.10 0.58 13.88
N PRO A 185 9.52 1.42 13.00
CA PRO A 185 9.47 2.85 13.25
C PRO A 185 8.58 3.14 14.46
N GLY A 186 8.70 4.32 15.03
CA GLY A 186 7.82 4.76 16.11
C GLY A 186 6.38 4.89 15.60
N LEU A 187 5.49 4.00 16.05
CA LEU A 187 4.07 4.00 15.67
C LEU A 187 3.27 4.79 16.71
N GLY A 188 2.56 5.82 16.25
CA GLY A 188 1.77 6.71 17.10
C GLY A 188 0.26 6.46 17.02
N SER A 189 -0.19 5.76 15.98
CA SER A 189 -1.60 5.51 15.70
C SER A 189 -2.11 4.21 16.33
N PRO A 190 -3.44 4.05 16.46
CA PRO A 190 -4.04 2.87 17.08
C PRO A 190 -3.92 1.60 16.23
N MET A 191 -3.62 1.72 14.94
CA MET A 191 -3.54 0.60 13.99
C MET A 191 -2.31 0.73 13.10
N ALA A 192 -1.74 -0.41 12.75
CA ALA A 192 -0.62 -0.48 11.82
C ALA A 192 -0.79 -1.67 10.86
N TRP A 193 -0.25 -1.55 9.65
CA TRP A 193 -0.27 -2.59 8.64
C TRP A 193 1.10 -2.75 7.99
N ILE A 194 1.56 -3.99 7.88
CA ILE A 194 2.74 -4.36 7.09
C ILE A 194 2.24 -5.03 5.81
N GLN A 195 2.77 -4.61 4.65
CA GLN A 195 2.55 -5.27 3.37
C GLN A 195 3.90 -5.68 2.77
N LEU A 196 4.11 -6.97 2.58
CA LEU A 196 5.36 -7.47 1.99
C LEU A 196 5.25 -7.49 0.46
N LEU A 197 6.15 -6.75 -0.20
CA LEU A 197 6.19 -6.60 -1.67
C LEU A 197 7.06 -7.66 -2.32
N ASN A 198 8.18 -8.02 -1.65
CA ASN A 198 9.14 -8.99 -2.13
C ASN A 198 9.93 -9.61 -0.98
N GLY A 199 10.36 -10.86 -1.17
CA GLY A 199 11.17 -11.61 -0.20
C GLY A 199 10.38 -12.14 0.98
N ASP A 200 11.10 -12.52 2.02
CA ASP A 200 10.59 -13.10 3.26
C ASP A 200 11.22 -12.42 4.46
N ILE A 201 10.47 -12.27 5.53
CA ILE A 201 10.94 -11.70 6.80
C ILE A 201 10.55 -12.56 7.99
N SER A 202 11.38 -12.52 9.04
CA SER A 202 10.91 -12.81 10.38
C SER A 202 10.57 -11.53 11.12
N ILE A 203 9.55 -11.60 11.98
CA ILE A 203 9.12 -10.50 12.81
C ILE A 203 9.12 -10.91 14.28
N SER A 204 9.86 -10.18 15.10
CA SER A 204 9.96 -10.43 16.53
C SER A 204 8.83 -9.76 17.29
N SER A 205 8.17 -10.50 18.17
CA SER A 205 7.09 -10.00 19.03
C SER A 205 7.40 -10.28 20.50
N GLU A 206 7.22 -9.28 21.35
CA GLU A 206 7.30 -9.43 22.80
C GLU A 206 6.12 -10.25 23.38
N THR A 207 5.00 -10.29 22.67
CA THR A 207 3.75 -10.92 23.09
C THR A 207 3.56 -12.33 22.54
N LYS A 208 4.57 -12.93 21.89
CA LYS A 208 4.48 -14.21 21.17
C LYS A 208 3.34 -14.21 20.13
N ALA A 209 3.04 -13.04 19.54
CA ALA A 209 2.03 -12.93 18.50
C ALA A 209 2.47 -13.71 17.25
N SER A 210 1.52 -14.33 16.56
CA SER A 210 1.72 -15.06 15.29
C SER A 210 1.06 -14.26 14.17
N PRO A 211 1.62 -14.25 12.95
CA PRO A 211 2.75 -15.04 12.48
C PRO A 211 4.11 -14.47 12.93
N SER A 212 5.12 -15.33 12.98
CA SER A 212 6.52 -14.94 13.21
C SER A 212 7.30 -14.73 11.91
N GLU A 213 6.75 -15.15 10.78
CA GLU A 213 7.30 -14.99 9.44
C GLU A 213 6.22 -14.50 8.48
N LEU A 214 6.63 -13.64 7.53
CA LEU A 214 5.79 -13.17 6.42
C LEU A 214 6.53 -13.44 5.12
N HIS A 215 5.77 -13.80 4.09
CA HIS A 215 6.22 -14.08 2.74
C HIS A 215 5.70 -13.04 1.74
N ARG A 216 6.31 -12.97 0.56
CA ARG A 216 5.88 -12.06 -0.50
C ARG A 216 4.35 -12.09 -0.68
N GLY A 217 3.74 -10.93 -0.61
CA GLY A 217 2.30 -10.73 -0.76
C GLY A 217 1.50 -10.81 0.53
N ASP A 218 2.08 -11.30 1.63
CA ASP A 218 1.42 -11.32 2.93
C ASP A 218 1.17 -9.90 3.46
N GLY A 219 0.05 -9.77 4.16
CA GLY A 219 -0.32 -8.58 4.92
C GLY A 219 -0.53 -8.87 6.40
N LEU A 220 -0.08 -7.98 7.27
CA LEU A 220 -0.23 -8.10 8.71
C LEU A 220 -0.73 -6.80 9.33
N GLY A 221 -1.99 -6.81 9.76
CA GLY A 221 -2.59 -5.71 10.52
C GLY A 221 -2.51 -5.96 12.03
N PHE A 222 -2.18 -4.95 12.82
CA PHE A 222 -2.07 -5.06 14.27
C PHE A 222 -2.34 -3.74 14.99
N ARG A 223 -2.55 -3.81 16.31
CA ARG A 223 -2.65 -2.66 17.21
C ARG A 223 -1.34 -2.54 18.01
N PRO A 224 -0.51 -1.48 17.78
CA PRO A 224 0.84 -1.38 18.39
C PRO A 224 0.86 -1.42 19.92
N ASN A 225 -0.20 -0.95 20.58
CA ASN A 225 -0.33 -0.99 22.04
C ASN A 225 -0.71 -2.36 22.61
N GLN A 226 -1.06 -3.34 21.77
CA GLN A 226 -1.55 -4.66 22.16
C GLN A 226 -0.69 -5.80 21.59
N ALA A 227 -0.24 -5.69 20.35
CA ALA A 227 0.68 -6.62 19.71
C ALA A 227 2.02 -5.89 19.48
N ARG A 228 2.98 -6.12 20.38
CA ARG A 228 4.27 -5.42 20.36
C ARG A 228 5.25 -6.15 19.47
N PHE A 229 5.23 -5.81 18.20
CA PHE A 229 6.31 -6.15 17.28
C PHE A 229 7.46 -5.15 17.46
N SER A 230 8.69 -5.63 17.47
CA SER A 230 9.85 -4.80 17.78
C SER A 230 10.86 -4.73 16.65
N ARG A 231 11.05 -5.83 15.92
CA ARG A 231 12.13 -5.96 14.94
C ARG A 231 11.70 -6.80 13.75
N ILE A 232 12.16 -6.41 12.58
CA ILE A 232 12.06 -7.18 11.33
C ILE A 232 13.46 -7.61 10.94
N GLN A 233 13.61 -8.87 10.46
CA GLN A 233 14.83 -9.39 9.86
C GLN A 233 14.52 -10.00 8.51
N SER A 234 15.33 -9.68 7.50
CA SER A 234 15.22 -10.27 6.16
C SER A 234 15.76 -11.70 6.12
N LEU A 235 14.98 -12.61 5.57
CA LEU A 235 15.35 -14.01 5.32
C LEU A 235 15.77 -14.25 3.86
N SER A 236 15.45 -13.32 2.96
CA SER A 236 15.70 -13.39 1.52
C SER A 236 16.83 -12.46 1.07
N ASN A 237 17.42 -12.72 -0.11
CA ASN A 237 18.50 -11.89 -0.67
C ASN A 237 18.11 -10.43 -0.84
N GLN A 238 16.84 -10.18 -1.12
CA GLN A 238 16.25 -8.84 -1.20
C GLN A 238 14.83 -8.89 -0.64
N THR A 239 14.58 -8.05 0.34
CA THR A 239 13.26 -7.83 0.92
C THR A 239 12.83 -6.39 0.63
N ASP A 240 11.55 -6.21 0.30
CA ASP A 240 10.93 -4.91 0.10
C ASP A 240 9.53 -4.93 0.74
N LEU A 241 9.23 -3.95 1.56
CA LEU A 241 7.95 -3.88 2.27
C LEU A 241 7.49 -2.46 2.53
N LEU A 242 6.19 -2.33 2.76
CA LEU A 242 5.52 -1.11 3.22
C LEU A 242 5.06 -1.28 4.67
N MET A 243 5.18 -0.20 5.45
CA MET A 243 4.67 -0.08 6.81
C MET A 243 3.75 1.12 6.91
N PHE A 244 2.52 0.90 7.34
CA PHE A 244 1.50 1.93 7.53
C PHE A 244 1.27 2.16 9.02
N ASP A 245 1.22 3.42 9.44
CA ASP A 245 0.69 3.88 10.72
C ASP A 245 -0.65 4.57 10.46
N LEU A 246 -1.75 3.97 10.93
CA LEU A 246 -3.11 4.28 10.49
C LEU A 246 -3.92 4.92 11.62
N SER A 247 -4.23 6.21 11.45
CA SER A 247 -5.05 7.03 12.38
C SER A 247 -6.53 7.01 12.01
#